data_6eb9031ec8cddadf71702fa90ed6ef27
#
_entry.id   6eb9031ec8cddadf71702fa90ed6ef27
#
_cell.length_a   1.000
_cell.length_b   1.000
_cell.length_c   1.000
_cell.angle_alpha   90.00
_cell.angle_beta   90.00
_cell.angle_gamma   90.00
#
_symmetry.space_group_name_H-M   'P 1'
#
loop_
_entity.id
_entity.type
_entity.pdbx_description
1 polymer ?
#
loop_
_entity_poly.entity_id
_entity_poly.type
_entity_poly.pdbx_seq_one_letter_code
_entity_poly.pdbx_strand_id
1 'polypeptide(L)'
;MVSFELTPAQEELREEVRALVQERIAPAALQIDRQGDLSFDYSLAGLLAGKNLLAPTVPREYGGRGLDYFTTALLLEEISAGCAGLAAVVMANIHAASPLILAGSREQKQKYLPLLTGPQANLAAFALTEKAAGSDMGALETSATPCREESAAPAGGGGQRWLLNGSKDYVINGGVARFITLFATTDPANKRGSMLSFLVPGDAPGLQVGAVRQKMGIRYAHTVQLLFNNVRLEAENVIGRPGSAYLLLMQTFDRGRALAGAIGIGIARAAYEYALQYSKERVQFGRPVFSHQGVSFTLAELATSIEAARLLVWKACWLIDRDLDYSMASSMAKLAASRVAVQVTAKAMEICGGSSYLQGHPVEMYLRDARVLPIIEGTDNVQKLVITSLL
;
A
#
# COMPACT_ATOMS: atom_id res chain seq x y z
N MET A 1 14.89 -20.42 16.26
CA MET A 1 14.47 -19.61 17.42
C MET A 1 13.93 -18.30 16.88
N VAL A 2 12.79 -17.83 17.32
CA VAL A 2 12.28 -16.49 16.92
C VAL A 2 13.03 -15.49 17.79
N SER A 3 13.77 -14.58 17.18
CA SER A 3 14.37 -13.42 17.87
C SER A 3 13.45 -12.20 17.63
N PHE A 4 13.21 -11.44 18.68
CA PHE A 4 12.55 -10.13 18.59
C PHE A 4 13.58 -8.98 18.49
N GLU A 5 14.86 -9.32 18.54
CA GLU A 5 15.95 -8.35 18.35
C GLU A 5 16.13 -8.07 16.86
N LEU A 6 16.18 -6.79 16.53
CA LEU A 6 16.51 -6.35 15.19
C LEU A 6 18.00 -6.55 14.92
N THR A 7 18.35 -6.83 13.68
CA THR A 7 19.75 -6.81 13.28
C THR A 7 20.28 -5.37 13.28
N PRO A 8 21.61 -5.17 13.45
CA PRO A 8 22.20 -3.83 13.38
C PRO A 8 21.82 -3.04 12.13
N ALA A 9 21.75 -3.71 10.97
CA ALA A 9 21.34 -3.09 9.71
C ALA A 9 19.86 -2.66 9.70
N GLN A 10 18.99 -3.40 10.36
CA GLN A 10 17.56 -3.04 10.50
C GLN A 10 17.39 -1.86 11.47
N GLU A 11 18.16 -1.84 12.56
CA GLU A 11 18.14 -0.70 13.49
C GLU A 11 18.66 0.57 12.83
N GLU A 12 19.80 0.51 12.14
CA GLU A 12 20.37 1.64 11.41
C GLU A 12 19.38 2.20 10.37
N LEU A 13 18.77 1.34 9.56
CA LEU A 13 17.77 1.76 8.58
C LEU A 13 16.55 2.41 9.25
N ARG A 14 16.05 1.81 10.34
CA ARG A 14 14.92 2.33 11.09
C ARG A 14 15.21 3.71 11.66
N GLU A 15 16.39 3.91 12.25
CA GLU A 15 16.81 5.20 12.81
C GLU A 15 17.00 6.25 11.71
N GLU A 16 17.65 5.88 10.59
CA GLU A 16 17.80 6.75 9.43
C GLU A 16 16.45 7.25 8.91
N VAL A 17 15.49 6.34 8.74
CA VAL A 17 14.16 6.68 8.22
C VAL A 17 13.37 7.48 9.25
N ARG A 18 13.45 7.13 10.54
CA ARG A 18 12.82 7.88 11.63
C ARG A 18 13.29 9.32 11.67
N ALA A 19 14.59 9.57 11.58
CA ALA A 19 15.14 10.92 11.54
C ALA A 19 14.61 11.69 10.31
N LEU A 20 14.64 11.08 9.12
CA LEU A 20 14.07 11.69 7.92
C LEU A 20 12.58 12.02 8.07
N VAL A 21 11.83 11.12 8.69
CA VAL A 21 10.39 11.29 8.93
C VAL A 21 10.15 12.47 9.88
N GLN A 22 10.84 12.53 10.99
CA GLN A 22 10.66 13.57 12.00
C GLN A 22 11.10 14.95 11.49
N GLU A 23 12.23 15.02 10.79
CA GLU A 23 12.81 16.29 10.36
C GLU A 23 12.17 16.88 9.09
N ARG A 24 11.76 16.02 8.15
CA ARG A 24 11.38 16.46 6.81
C ARG A 24 9.96 16.03 6.39
N ILE A 25 9.55 14.80 6.69
CA ILE A 25 8.30 14.24 6.15
C ILE A 25 7.11 14.70 6.97
N ALA A 26 7.10 14.49 8.28
CA ALA A 26 5.95 14.80 9.13
C ALA A 26 5.54 16.28 9.11
N PRO A 27 6.48 17.26 9.21
CA PRO A 27 6.12 18.67 9.10
C PRO A 27 5.48 19.04 7.76
N ALA A 28 6.02 18.51 6.65
CA ALA A 28 5.50 18.79 5.31
C ALA A 28 4.17 18.06 5.04
N ALA A 29 4.01 16.84 5.56
CA ALA A 29 2.79 16.04 5.37
C ALA A 29 1.54 16.75 5.90
N LEU A 30 1.63 17.37 7.08
CA LEU A 30 0.52 18.13 7.67
C LEU A 30 0.13 19.35 6.83
N GLN A 31 1.12 20.02 6.23
CA GLN A 31 0.88 21.15 5.32
C GLN A 31 0.20 20.69 4.03
N ILE A 32 0.69 19.59 3.43
CA ILE A 32 0.14 19.01 2.19
C ILE A 32 -1.28 18.50 2.43
N ASP A 33 -1.54 17.85 3.56
CA ASP A 33 -2.89 17.38 3.91
C ASP A 33 -3.92 18.50 3.95
N ARG A 34 -3.53 19.69 4.40
CA ARG A 34 -4.41 20.89 4.40
C ARG A 34 -4.72 21.43 3.00
N GLN A 35 -3.80 21.26 2.05
CA GLN A 35 -3.97 21.77 0.68
C GLN A 35 -4.94 20.91 -0.14
N GLY A 36 -5.13 19.65 0.25
CA GLY A 36 -6.00 18.72 -0.45
C GLY A 36 -5.32 17.98 -1.61
N ASP A 37 -6.07 17.20 -2.33
CA ASP A 37 -5.66 16.04 -3.15
C ASP A 37 -5.72 16.32 -4.66
N LEU A 38 -5.51 17.56 -5.11
CA LEU A 38 -5.78 17.95 -6.50
C LEU A 38 -4.64 17.65 -7.48
N SER A 39 -3.39 17.63 -6.99
CA SER A 39 -2.22 17.33 -7.82
C SER A 39 -1.22 16.51 -7.02
N PHE A 40 -0.46 15.65 -7.71
CA PHE A 40 0.59 14.88 -7.06
C PHE A 40 1.79 15.76 -6.74
N ASP A 41 2.17 15.80 -5.46
CA ASP A 41 3.37 16.47 -4.99
C ASP A 41 4.51 15.45 -4.85
N TYR A 42 5.54 15.58 -5.68
CA TYR A 42 6.70 14.69 -5.65
C TYR A 42 7.69 14.97 -4.51
N SER A 43 7.50 16.02 -3.72
CA SER A 43 8.49 16.46 -2.73
C SER A 43 8.85 15.38 -1.72
N LEU A 44 7.85 14.73 -1.11
CA LEU A 44 8.10 13.67 -0.13
C LEU A 44 8.57 12.37 -0.79
N ALA A 45 7.99 12.01 -1.94
CA ALA A 45 8.44 10.86 -2.71
C ALA A 45 9.91 11.01 -3.15
N GLY A 46 10.33 12.22 -3.52
CA GLY A 46 11.72 12.55 -3.86
C GLY A 46 12.71 12.28 -2.72
N LEU A 47 12.32 12.53 -1.46
CA LEU A 47 13.16 12.22 -0.31
C LEU A 47 13.44 10.70 -0.16
N LEU A 48 12.43 9.87 -0.40
CA LEU A 48 12.58 8.41 -0.39
C LEU A 48 13.31 7.90 -1.62
N ALA A 49 13.08 8.50 -2.80
CA ALA A 49 13.79 8.18 -4.03
C ALA A 49 15.31 8.37 -3.88
N GLY A 50 15.74 9.48 -3.29
CA GLY A 50 17.14 9.76 -3.00
C GLY A 50 17.83 8.69 -2.15
N LYS A 51 17.07 7.90 -1.39
CA LYS A 51 17.53 6.77 -0.57
C LYS A 51 17.21 5.40 -1.19
N ASN A 52 16.65 5.37 -2.40
CA ASN A 52 16.17 4.16 -3.09
C ASN A 52 15.15 3.35 -2.25
N LEU A 53 14.17 4.04 -1.65
CA LEU A 53 13.18 3.47 -0.73
C LEU A 53 11.73 3.55 -1.25
N LEU A 54 11.50 3.98 -2.51
CA LEU A 54 10.17 4.02 -3.10
C LEU A 54 9.63 2.63 -3.49
N ALA A 55 10.53 1.68 -3.78
CA ALA A 55 10.19 0.29 -4.09
C ALA A 55 11.20 -0.65 -3.40
N PRO A 56 11.17 -0.71 -2.06
CA PRO A 56 12.23 -1.32 -1.25
C PRO A 56 12.42 -2.82 -1.50
N THR A 57 11.36 -3.53 -1.95
CA THR A 57 11.38 -4.96 -2.23
C THR A 57 11.97 -5.33 -3.61
N VAL A 58 12.21 -4.36 -4.49
CA VAL A 58 12.84 -4.63 -5.80
C VAL A 58 14.22 -5.23 -5.58
N PRO A 59 14.52 -6.40 -6.21
CA PRO A 59 15.79 -7.09 -6.03
C PRO A 59 17.01 -6.25 -6.44
N ARG A 60 18.14 -6.48 -5.79
CA ARG A 60 19.40 -5.75 -6.04
C ARG A 60 19.90 -5.88 -7.46
N GLU A 61 19.68 -7.03 -8.11
CA GLU A 61 20.03 -7.26 -9.51
C GLU A 61 19.30 -6.35 -10.50
N TYR A 62 18.17 -5.74 -10.08
CA TYR A 62 17.42 -4.74 -10.85
C TYR A 62 17.60 -3.31 -10.29
N GLY A 63 18.62 -3.08 -9.47
CA GLY A 63 18.95 -1.77 -8.91
C GLY A 63 18.18 -1.39 -7.63
N GLY A 64 17.34 -2.27 -7.10
CA GLY A 64 16.61 -2.06 -5.86
C GLY A 64 17.44 -2.32 -4.59
N ARG A 65 16.86 -2.10 -3.42
CA ARG A 65 17.50 -2.45 -2.14
C ARG A 65 17.34 -3.92 -1.78
N GLY A 66 16.34 -4.62 -2.35
CA GLY A 66 16.05 -6.02 -2.08
C GLY A 66 15.75 -6.27 -0.59
N LEU A 67 15.00 -5.36 0.04
CA LEU A 67 14.61 -5.54 1.44
C LEU A 67 13.60 -6.67 1.55
N ASP A 68 13.75 -7.48 2.59
CA ASP A 68 12.77 -8.47 2.98
C ASP A 68 11.47 -7.81 3.50
N TYR A 69 10.41 -8.58 3.68
CA TYR A 69 9.12 -8.06 4.13
C TYR A 69 9.16 -7.57 5.57
N PHE A 70 9.94 -8.21 6.43
CA PHE A 70 10.11 -7.76 7.81
C PHE A 70 10.76 -6.36 7.87
N THR A 71 11.87 -6.17 7.16
CA THR A 71 12.56 -4.87 7.08
C THR A 71 11.69 -3.82 6.38
N THR A 72 10.92 -4.22 5.35
CA THR A 72 9.97 -3.34 4.67
C THR A 72 8.83 -2.92 5.60
N ALA A 73 8.36 -3.79 6.49
CA ALA A 73 7.35 -3.43 7.49
C ALA A 73 7.89 -2.41 8.50
N LEU A 74 9.13 -2.54 8.97
CA LEU A 74 9.79 -1.53 9.82
C LEU A 74 9.85 -0.17 9.11
N LEU A 75 10.24 -0.17 7.84
CA LEU A 75 10.27 1.03 6.99
C LEU A 75 8.89 1.68 6.87
N LEU A 76 7.85 0.91 6.55
CA LEU A 76 6.49 1.44 6.36
C LEU A 76 5.87 1.93 7.68
N GLU A 77 6.19 1.30 8.81
CA GLU A 77 5.79 1.78 10.14
C GLU A 77 6.38 3.17 10.42
N GLU A 78 7.67 3.40 10.12
CA GLU A 78 8.29 4.71 10.32
C GLU A 78 7.72 5.76 9.36
N ILE A 79 7.60 5.46 8.06
CA ILE A 79 7.05 6.40 7.06
C ILE A 79 5.61 6.78 7.40
N SER A 80 4.76 5.82 7.76
CA SER A 80 3.35 6.06 8.03
C SER A 80 3.11 6.83 9.33
N ALA A 81 4.05 6.76 10.28
CA ALA A 81 4.00 7.60 11.47
C ALA A 81 4.12 9.11 11.15
N GLY A 82 4.81 9.47 10.07
CA GLY A 82 4.89 10.85 9.61
C GLY A 82 3.89 11.20 8.50
N CYS A 83 3.68 10.26 7.56
CA CYS A 83 2.78 10.46 6.43
C CYS A 83 2.23 9.12 5.91
N ALA A 84 1.03 8.76 6.34
CA ALA A 84 0.38 7.53 5.89
C ALA A 84 0.12 7.54 4.36
N GLY A 85 -0.14 8.68 3.77
CA GLY A 85 -0.29 8.82 2.32
C GLY A 85 0.99 8.50 1.54
N LEU A 86 2.17 8.89 2.06
CA LEU A 86 3.45 8.52 1.46
C LEU A 86 3.73 7.01 1.60
N ALA A 87 3.40 6.41 2.75
CA ALA A 87 3.47 4.96 2.92
C ALA A 87 2.56 4.22 1.92
N ALA A 88 1.37 4.76 1.63
CA ALA A 88 0.47 4.23 0.61
C ALA A 88 1.04 4.35 -0.82
N VAL A 89 1.77 5.42 -1.14
CA VAL A 89 2.51 5.57 -2.41
C VAL A 89 3.58 4.48 -2.55
N VAL A 90 4.38 4.24 -1.51
CA VAL A 90 5.38 3.15 -1.47
C VAL A 90 4.70 1.78 -1.62
N MET A 91 3.60 1.57 -0.91
CA MET A 91 2.81 0.33 -0.98
C MET A 91 2.27 0.07 -2.39
N ALA A 92 1.82 1.10 -3.11
CA ALA A 92 1.36 0.97 -4.50
C ALA A 92 2.50 0.52 -5.44
N ASN A 93 3.73 1.03 -5.23
CA ASN A 93 4.90 0.55 -5.98
C ASN A 93 5.21 -0.92 -5.66
N ILE A 94 5.15 -1.32 -4.38
CA ILE A 94 5.35 -2.71 -3.97
C ILE A 94 4.31 -3.62 -4.62
N HIS A 95 3.03 -3.23 -4.61
CA HIS A 95 1.96 -3.99 -5.25
C HIS A 95 2.14 -4.10 -6.77
N ALA A 96 2.53 -3.02 -7.44
CA ALA A 96 2.79 -3.05 -8.88
C ALA A 96 3.99 -3.95 -9.23
N ALA A 97 5.04 -3.95 -8.40
CA ALA A 97 6.23 -4.76 -8.60
C ALA A 97 6.03 -6.24 -8.24
N SER A 98 5.17 -6.55 -7.25
CA SER A 98 5.03 -7.91 -6.72
C SER A 98 4.65 -8.96 -7.77
N PRO A 99 3.62 -8.80 -8.63
CA PRO A 99 3.32 -9.77 -9.68
C PRO A 99 4.48 -9.96 -10.66
N LEU A 100 5.17 -8.88 -10.96
CA LEU A 100 6.34 -8.90 -11.85
C LEU A 100 7.51 -9.66 -11.22
N ILE A 101 7.80 -9.43 -9.94
CA ILE A 101 8.84 -10.16 -9.19
C ILE A 101 8.50 -11.65 -9.11
N LEU A 102 7.23 -11.99 -8.82
CA LEU A 102 6.79 -13.37 -8.61
C LEU A 102 6.72 -14.18 -9.91
N ALA A 103 6.20 -13.60 -11.00
CA ALA A 103 5.84 -14.34 -12.19
C ALA A 103 6.28 -13.69 -13.52
N GLY A 104 6.91 -12.52 -13.50
CA GLY A 104 7.40 -11.87 -14.69
C GLY A 104 8.56 -12.61 -15.35
N SER A 105 8.67 -12.52 -16.68
CA SER A 105 9.84 -12.99 -17.41
C SER A 105 11.10 -12.19 -17.04
N ARG A 106 12.27 -12.71 -17.41
CA ARG A 106 13.53 -12.00 -17.18
C ARG A 106 13.56 -10.66 -17.92
N GLU A 107 13.07 -10.62 -19.14
CA GLU A 107 12.98 -9.44 -19.98
C GLU A 107 12.03 -8.39 -19.37
N GLN A 108 10.87 -8.83 -18.89
CA GLN A 108 9.93 -7.95 -18.18
C GLN A 108 10.56 -7.34 -16.94
N LYS A 109 11.20 -8.16 -16.10
CA LYS A 109 11.89 -7.69 -14.88
C LYS A 109 13.00 -6.68 -15.20
N GLN A 110 13.82 -6.97 -16.23
CA GLN A 110 14.90 -6.07 -16.68
C GLN A 110 14.38 -4.76 -17.25
N LYS A 111 13.20 -4.76 -17.89
CA LYS A 111 12.59 -3.56 -18.50
C LYS A 111 11.91 -2.67 -17.47
N TYR A 112 11.16 -3.24 -16.53
CA TYR A 112 10.23 -2.48 -15.69
C TYR A 112 10.72 -2.25 -14.25
N LEU A 113 11.39 -3.21 -13.61
CA LEU A 113 11.81 -3.04 -12.21
C LEU A 113 12.83 -1.90 -12.02
N PRO A 114 13.82 -1.69 -12.93
CA PRO A 114 14.75 -0.57 -12.79
C PRO A 114 14.09 0.81 -12.88
N LEU A 115 12.88 0.91 -13.47
CA LEU A 115 12.13 2.17 -13.50
C LEU A 115 11.75 2.67 -12.10
N LEU A 116 11.65 1.77 -11.10
CA LEU A 116 11.25 2.10 -9.73
C LEU A 116 12.44 2.36 -8.80
N THR A 117 13.66 2.30 -9.31
CA THR A 117 14.89 2.38 -8.52
C THR A 117 15.68 3.66 -8.83
N GLY A 118 16.60 4.00 -7.93
CA GLY A 118 17.45 5.17 -8.09
C GLY A 118 16.82 6.48 -7.60
N PRO A 119 17.50 7.62 -7.85
CA PRO A 119 17.18 8.91 -7.22
C PRO A 119 15.96 9.62 -7.80
N GLN A 120 15.40 9.13 -8.90
CA GLN A 120 14.20 9.71 -9.50
C GLN A 120 12.95 9.20 -8.77
N ALA A 121 11.98 10.08 -8.55
CA ALA A 121 10.71 9.71 -7.93
C ALA A 121 9.75 9.04 -8.94
N ASN A 122 10.20 7.97 -9.60
CA ASN A 122 9.36 7.20 -10.50
C ASN A 122 8.43 6.28 -9.71
N LEU A 123 7.19 6.20 -10.16
CA LEU A 123 6.13 5.46 -9.50
C LEU A 123 5.50 4.45 -10.46
N ALA A 124 4.92 3.39 -9.89
CA ALA A 124 4.05 2.45 -10.56
C ALA A 124 2.70 2.37 -9.85
N ALA A 125 1.72 1.83 -10.54
CA ALA A 125 0.38 1.66 -10.01
C ALA A 125 -0.08 0.20 -10.12
N PHE A 126 -0.94 -0.17 -9.17
CA PHE A 126 -1.64 -1.45 -9.18
C PHE A 126 -3.13 -1.19 -9.41
N ALA A 127 -3.68 -1.71 -10.50
CA ALA A 127 -5.03 -1.43 -10.95
C ALA A 127 -5.89 -2.69 -10.98
N LEU A 128 -6.73 -2.85 -9.96
CA LEU A 128 -7.63 -4.00 -9.81
C LEU A 128 -9.09 -3.55 -9.67
N THR A 129 -9.36 -2.69 -8.67
CA THR A 129 -10.71 -2.32 -8.24
C THR A 129 -11.48 -1.63 -9.36
N GLU A 130 -12.76 -1.97 -9.47
CA GLU A 130 -13.71 -1.36 -10.39
C GLU A 130 -14.97 -0.93 -9.62
N LYS A 131 -15.82 -0.13 -10.25
CA LYS A 131 -17.09 0.30 -9.65
C LYS A 131 -17.96 -0.90 -9.21
N ALA A 132 -17.96 -1.97 -10.00
CA ALA A 132 -18.72 -3.20 -9.73
C ALA A 132 -17.92 -4.28 -9.00
N ALA A 133 -16.58 -4.16 -8.89
CA ALA A 133 -15.70 -5.19 -8.36
C ALA A 133 -14.74 -4.62 -7.30
N GLY A 134 -15.11 -4.74 -6.04
CA GLY A 134 -14.27 -4.44 -4.87
C GLY A 134 -13.91 -5.70 -4.12
N SER A 135 -14.68 -6.07 -3.08
CA SER A 135 -14.48 -7.30 -2.32
C SER A 135 -14.69 -8.56 -3.16
N ASP A 136 -15.59 -8.52 -4.14
CA ASP A 136 -15.74 -9.56 -5.16
C ASP A 136 -14.81 -9.26 -6.35
N MET A 137 -13.58 -9.70 -6.25
CA MET A 137 -12.59 -9.57 -7.31
C MET A 137 -12.88 -10.43 -8.54
N GLY A 138 -13.78 -11.40 -8.41
CA GLY A 138 -14.26 -12.21 -9.52
C GLY A 138 -15.26 -11.48 -10.42
N ALA A 139 -15.77 -10.32 -10.00
CA ALA A 139 -16.76 -9.55 -10.75
C ALA A 139 -16.16 -8.53 -11.73
N LEU A 140 -14.86 -8.60 -12.05
CA LEU A 140 -14.18 -7.68 -12.96
C LEU A 140 -14.90 -7.54 -14.30
N GLU A 141 -15.04 -6.29 -14.79
CA GLU A 141 -15.65 -5.96 -16.08
C GLU A 141 -14.63 -5.48 -17.11
N THR A 142 -13.47 -4.98 -16.66
CA THR A 142 -12.35 -4.66 -17.57
C THR A 142 -11.95 -5.90 -18.32
N SER A 143 -12.04 -5.81 -19.65
CA SER A 143 -11.85 -6.94 -20.57
C SER A 143 -10.58 -6.79 -21.41
N ALA A 144 -9.93 -7.91 -21.67
CA ALA A 144 -8.85 -8.02 -22.63
C ALA A 144 -9.28 -8.98 -23.74
N THR A 145 -9.61 -8.44 -24.90
CA THR A 145 -10.02 -9.26 -26.06
C THR A 145 -8.85 -9.55 -26.98
N PRO A 146 -8.67 -10.79 -27.46
CA PRO A 146 -7.63 -11.10 -28.44
C PRO A 146 -7.90 -10.34 -29.73
N CYS A 147 -6.87 -9.65 -30.26
CA CYS A 147 -6.98 -9.03 -31.57
C CYS A 147 -6.06 -9.75 -32.57
N ARG A 148 -6.62 -10.03 -33.76
CA ARG A 148 -5.85 -10.47 -34.93
C ARG A 148 -5.66 -9.28 -35.84
N GLU A 149 -4.45 -9.04 -36.31
CA GLU A 149 -4.27 -8.10 -37.42
C GLU A 149 -4.74 -8.77 -38.73
N GLU A 150 -5.53 -8.04 -39.51
CA GLU A 150 -5.94 -8.42 -40.87
C GLU A 150 -4.80 -8.25 -41.89
N SER A 151 -3.61 -7.78 -41.54
CA SER A 151 -2.50 -7.58 -42.48
C SER A 151 -1.17 -8.13 -41.99
N ALA A 152 -0.64 -9.00 -42.83
CA ALA A 152 0.73 -9.50 -42.95
C ALA A 152 1.81 -8.86 -42.05
N ALA A 153 2.06 -9.45 -40.88
CA ALA A 153 3.39 -9.38 -40.28
C ALA A 153 4.23 -10.54 -40.84
N PRO A 154 5.55 -10.34 -41.08
CA PRO A 154 6.41 -11.41 -41.59
C PRO A 154 6.43 -12.59 -40.62
N ALA A 155 6.43 -13.80 -41.17
CA ALA A 155 6.49 -15.06 -40.45
C ALA A 155 7.71 -15.07 -39.51
N GLY A 156 7.48 -14.99 -38.21
CA GLY A 156 8.55 -15.17 -37.22
C GLY A 156 8.31 -14.40 -35.90
N GLY A 157 7.23 -14.75 -35.13
CA GLY A 157 7.14 -14.30 -33.75
C GLY A 157 5.84 -13.65 -33.29
N GLY A 158 4.72 -13.93 -33.92
CA GLY A 158 3.43 -13.36 -33.56
C GLY A 158 2.80 -14.00 -32.30
N GLY A 159 3.09 -13.49 -31.11
CA GLY A 159 2.34 -13.78 -29.89
C GLY A 159 0.92 -13.19 -29.95
N GLN A 160 0.02 -13.65 -29.06
CA GLN A 160 -1.32 -13.13 -28.95
C GLN A 160 -1.31 -11.66 -28.54
N ARG A 161 -1.95 -10.78 -29.33
CA ARG A 161 -2.20 -9.38 -28.99
C ARG A 161 -3.55 -9.18 -28.31
N TRP A 162 -3.63 -8.13 -27.52
CA TRP A 162 -4.82 -7.86 -26.72
C TRP A 162 -5.28 -6.42 -26.91
N LEU A 163 -6.61 -6.22 -26.91
CA LEU A 163 -7.27 -4.93 -26.77
C LEU A 163 -7.89 -4.85 -25.38
N LEU A 164 -7.38 -3.93 -24.57
CA LEU A 164 -7.87 -3.70 -23.21
C LEU A 164 -8.91 -2.60 -23.23
N ASN A 165 -10.09 -2.90 -22.66
CA ASN A 165 -11.21 -1.98 -22.53
C ASN A 165 -11.81 -2.05 -21.13
N GLY A 166 -12.21 -0.89 -20.57
CA GLY A 166 -12.86 -0.80 -19.27
C GLY A 166 -12.37 0.34 -18.41
N SER A 167 -12.52 0.22 -17.11
CA SER A 167 -12.08 1.25 -16.17
C SER A 167 -11.65 0.63 -14.85
N LYS A 168 -10.66 1.25 -14.20
CA LYS A 168 -10.22 0.93 -12.84
C LYS A 168 -10.38 2.14 -11.96
N ASP A 169 -10.79 1.94 -10.71
CA ASP A 169 -11.02 3.02 -9.76
C ASP A 169 -10.12 2.89 -8.53
N TYR A 170 -9.98 3.98 -7.79
CA TYR A 170 -9.13 4.08 -6.59
C TYR A 170 -7.66 3.69 -6.83
N VAL A 171 -7.12 4.01 -8.01
CA VAL A 171 -5.76 3.63 -8.39
C VAL A 171 -4.77 4.65 -7.84
N ILE A 172 -4.05 4.27 -6.78
CA ILE A 172 -2.95 5.08 -6.22
C ILE A 172 -1.80 5.12 -7.23
N ASN A 173 -1.18 6.28 -7.39
CA ASN A 173 -0.14 6.58 -8.38
C ASN A 173 -0.61 6.53 -9.85
N GLY A 174 -1.88 6.16 -10.13
CA GLY A 174 -2.35 5.89 -11.49
C GLY A 174 -2.16 7.05 -12.48
N GLY A 175 -2.23 8.30 -12.02
CA GLY A 175 -2.03 9.49 -12.86
C GLY A 175 -0.58 9.84 -13.18
N VAL A 176 0.39 9.17 -12.52
CA VAL A 176 1.82 9.49 -12.60
C VAL A 176 2.72 8.26 -12.78
N ALA A 177 2.10 7.09 -12.92
CA ALA A 177 2.81 5.82 -13.00
C ALA A 177 3.59 5.65 -14.30
N ARG A 178 4.82 5.13 -14.23
CA ARG A 178 5.58 4.71 -15.40
C ARG A 178 5.03 3.45 -16.05
N PHE A 179 4.48 2.57 -15.22
CA PHE A 179 3.72 1.41 -15.67
C PHE A 179 2.64 1.06 -14.64
N ILE A 180 1.66 0.32 -15.10
CA ILE A 180 0.53 -0.13 -14.30
C ILE A 180 0.46 -1.65 -14.39
N THR A 181 0.48 -2.33 -13.26
CA THR A 181 0.11 -3.75 -13.18
C THR A 181 -1.39 -3.84 -13.05
N LEU A 182 -2.04 -4.46 -14.04
CA LEU A 182 -3.49 -4.48 -14.18
C LEU A 182 -4.01 -5.92 -14.32
N PHE A 183 -5.19 -6.19 -13.78
CA PHE A 183 -5.92 -7.45 -13.94
C PHE A 183 -7.20 -7.22 -14.75
N ALA A 184 -7.40 -8.05 -15.78
CA ALA A 184 -8.58 -8.02 -16.66
C ALA A 184 -9.06 -9.44 -16.97
N THR A 185 -10.32 -9.58 -17.35
CA THR A 185 -10.90 -10.86 -17.81
C THR A 185 -10.83 -10.98 -19.33
N THR A 186 -10.64 -12.20 -19.83
CA THR A 186 -10.74 -12.51 -21.27
C THR A 186 -12.06 -13.17 -21.65
N ASP A 187 -12.86 -13.57 -20.66
CA ASP A 187 -14.17 -14.18 -20.84
C ASP A 187 -15.15 -13.67 -19.77
N PRO A 188 -16.15 -12.88 -20.15
CA PRO A 188 -17.15 -12.37 -19.22
C PRO A 188 -17.99 -13.45 -18.51
N ALA A 189 -18.09 -14.67 -19.11
CA ALA A 189 -18.81 -15.79 -18.50
C ALA A 189 -17.99 -16.54 -17.43
N ASN A 190 -16.66 -16.47 -17.52
CA ASN A 190 -15.75 -17.11 -16.56
C ASN A 190 -14.67 -16.13 -16.08
N LYS A 191 -15.10 -14.99 -15.56
CA LYS A 191 -14.22 -13.86 -15.20
C LYS A 191 -13.03 -14.26 -14.33
N ARG A 192 -13.24 -15.11 -13.33
CA ARG A 192 -12.19 -15.58 -12.42
C ARG A 192 -11.18 -16.51 -13.09
N GLY A 193 -11.68 -17.49 -13.86
CA GLY A 193 -10.84 -18.49 -14.52
C GLY A 193 -10.11 -17.94 -15.75
N SER A 194 -10.63 -16.89 -16.37
CA SER A 194 -10.05 -16.25 -17.54
C SER A 194 -9.25 -14.97 -17.23
N MET A 195 -8.99 -14.69 -15.94
CA MET A 195 -8.22 -13.52 -15.54
C MET A 195 -6.79 -13.60 -16.09
N LEU A 196 -6.31 -12.46 -16.61
CA LEU A 196 -4.91 -12.23 -16.96
C LEU A 196 -4.38 -11.02 -16.21
N SER A 197 -3.06 -11.01 -15.99
CA SER A 197 -2.33 -9.88 -15.43
C SER A 197 -1.47 -9.23 -16.51
N PHE A 198 -1.51 -7.90 -16.60
CA PHE A 198 -0.85 -7.12 -17.66
C PHE A 198 0.06 -6.06 -17.09
N LEU A 199 1.16 -5.80 -17.79
CA LEU A 199 1.99 -4.58 -17.67
C LEU A 199 1.52 -3.57 -18.71
N VAL A 200 0.89 -2.49 -18.27
CA VAL A 200 0.45 -1.40 -19.14
C VAL A 200 1.41 -0.24 -18.99
N PRO A 201 2.10 0.22 -20.05
CA PRO A 201 2.89 1.46 -19.99
C PRO A 201 2.04 2.65 -19.57
N GLY A 202 2.60 3.56 -18.75
CA GLY A 202 1.86 4.71 -18.23
C GLY A 202 1.46 5.74 -19.30
N ASP A 203 2.11 5.68 -20.46
CA ASP A 203 1.88 6.51 -21.65
C ASP A 203 1.19 5.73 -22.80
N ALA A 204 0.61 4.55 -22.49
CA ALA A 204 -0.01 3.71 -23.52
C ALA A 204 -1.14 4.46 -24.26
N PRO A 205 -1.16 4.45 -25.60
CA PRO A 205 -2.27 5.04 -26.37
C PRO A 205 -3.60 4.41 -25.98
N GLY A 206 -4.61 5.24 -25.71
CA GLY A 206 -5.94 4.79 -25.24
C GLY A 206 -6.08 4.71 -23.72
N LEU A 207 -4.99 4.84 -22.95
CA LEU A 207 -5.05 5.02 -21.51
C LEU A 207 -5.34 6.50 -21.20
N GLN A 208 -6.31 6.75 -20.33
CA GLN A 208 -6.68 8.08 -19.88
C GLN A 208 -6.81 8.12 -18.36
N VAL A 209 -6.32 9.20 -17.78
CA VAL A 209 -6.56 9.51 -16.37
C VAL A 209 -7.93 10.18 -16.27
N GLY A 210 -8.84 9.54 -15.55
CA GLY A 210 -10.18 10.05 -15.29
C GLY A 210 -10.23 10.92 -14.04
N ALA A 211 -11.27 10.77 -13.24
CA ALA A 211 -11.48 11.60 -12.06
C ALA A 211 -10.40 11.37 -10.98
N VAL A 212 -9.85 12.47 -10.48
CA VAL A 212 -9.06 12.47 -9.23
C VAL A 212 -10.02 12.30 -8.05
N ARG A 213 -9.73 11.37 -7.14
CA ARG A 213 -10.57 11.06 -5.99
C ARG A 213 -10.17 11.91 -4.78
N GLN A 214 -11.01 12.85 -4.40
CA GLN A 214 -10.86 13.57 -3.13
C GLN A 214 -11.19 12.61 -1.97
N LYS A 215 -10.26 12.50 -1.00
CA LYS A 215 -10.36 11.52 0.07
C LYS A 215 -10.47 12.17 1.44
N MET A 216 -11.05 11.44 2.38
CA MET A 216 -11.10 11.82 3.78
C MET A 216 -9.69 11.88 4.40
N GLY A 217 -8.86 10.88 4.14
CA GLY A 217 -7.49 10.72 4.65
C GLY A 217 -6.54 10.17 3.59
N ILE A 218 -5.30 9.89 4.00
CA ILE A 218 -4.18 9.49 3.12
C ILE A 218 -4.06 10.41 1.88
N ARG A 219 -4.27 11.71 2.09
CA ARG A 219 -4.46 12.68 1.00
C ARG A 219 -3.24 12.84 0.12
N TYR A 220 -2.03 12.63 0.65
CA TYR A 220 -0.80 12.62 -0.16
C TYR A 220 -0.80 11.53 -1.26
N ALA A 221 -1.48 10.40 -1.03
CA ALA A 221 -1.57 9.33 -2.03
C ALA A 221 -2.53 9.72 -3.15
N HIS A 222 -2.01 10.31 -4.23
CA HIS A 222 -2.79 10.68 -5.41
C HIS A 222 -3.53 9.47 -5.97
N THR A 223 -4.86 9.54 -5.98
CA THR A 223 -5.74 8.41 -6.29
C THR A 223 -6.68 8.80 -7.41
N VAL A 224 -6.70 8.03 -8.49
CA VAL A 224 -7.44 8.35 -9.71
C VAL A 224 -8.27 7.18 -10.20
N GLN A 225 -9.22 7.49 -11.08
CA GLN A 225 -9.79 6.56 -12.02
C GLN A 225 -8.90 6.44 -13.26
N LEU A 226 -8.75 5.24 -13.79
CA LEU A 226 -8.12 4.99 -15.09
C LEU A 226 -9.16 4.46 -16.06
N LEU A 227 -9.13 4.98 -17.28
CA LEU A 227 -10.01 4.58 -18.38
C LEU A 227 -9.14 3.96 -19.49
N PHE A 228 -9.58 2.81 -19.97
CA PHE A 228 -8.92 2.05 -21.03
C PHE A 228 -9.83 1.99 -22.23
N ASN A 229 -9.42 2.59 -23.34
CA ASN A 229 -10.16 2.61 -24.58
C ASN A 229 -9.30 2.05 -25.70
N ASN A 230 -9.52 0.78 -26.03
CA ASN A 230 -8.76 0.05 -27.05
C ASN A 230 -7.24 0.14 -26.84
N VAL A 231 -6.77 0.04 -25.58
CA VAL A 231 -5.34 0.00 -25.30
C VAL A 231 -4.76 -1.30 -25.86
N ARG A 232 -3.83 -1.16 -26.78
CA ARG A 232 -3.17 -2.31 -27.42
C ARG A 232 -2.01 -2.81 -26.57
N LEU A 233 -2.01 -4.10 -26.29
CA LEU A 233 -0.97 -4.78 -25.53
C LEU A 233 -0.46 -5.98 -26.33
N GLU A 234 0.85 -6.17 -26.30
CA GLU A 234 1.51 -7.31 -26.96
C GLU A 234 1.53 -8.51 -25.98
N ALA A 235 1.83 -9.71 -26.50
CA ALA A 235 1.97 -10.91 -25.69
C ALA A 235 2.97 -10.73 -24.53
N GLU A 236 4.03 -9.97 -24.77
CA GLU A 236 5.07 -9.65 -23.80
C GLU A 236 4.58 -8.77 -22.62
N ASN A 237 3.39 -8.18 -22.73
CA ASN A 237 2.78 -7.43 -21.63
C ASN A 237 2.06 -8.32 -20.61
N VAL A 238 1.80 -9.59 -20.93
CA VAL A 238 1.13 -10.54 -20.01
C VAL A 238 2.13 -11.01 -18.96
N ILE A 239 1.77 -10.86 -17.67
CA ILE A 239 2.58 -11.39 -16.57
C ILE A 239 2.15 -12.81 -16.24
N GLY A 240 3.11 -13.71 -16.16
CA GLY A 240 2.87 -15.12 -15.80
C GLY A 240 2.25 -15.93 -16.94
N ARG A 241 1.59 -17.02 -16.58
CA ARG A 241 0.96 -17.95 -17.53
C ARG A 241 -0.56 -17.77 -17.54
N PRO A 242 -1.25 -18.01 -18.64
CA PRO A 242 -2.71 -18.09 -18.66
C PRO A 242 -3.24 -19.03 -17.55
N GLY A 243 -4.29 -18.61 -16.84
CA GLY A 243 -4.87 -19.35 -15.72
C GLY A 243 -4.17 -19.15 -14.36
N SER A 244 -3.00 -18.53 -14.30
CA SER A 244 -2.29 -18.29 -13.03
C SER A 244 -2.58 -16.93 -12.39
N ALA A 245 -3.22 -15.99 -13.08
CA ALA A 245 -3.34 -14.61 -12.65
C ALA A 245 -4.14 -14.45 -11.33
N TYR A 246 -5.18 -15.27 -11.12
CA TYR A 246 -5.94 -15.24 -9.87
C TYR A 246 -5.07 -15.66 -8.66
N LEU A 247 -4.29 -16.74 -8.80
CA LEU A 247 -3.36 -17.17 -7.75
C LEU A 247 -2.29 -16.10 -7.49
N LEU A 248 -1.74 -15.52 -8.56
CA LEU A 248 -0.76 -14.43 -8.46
C LEU A 248 -1.32 -13.22 -7.74
N LEU A 249 -2.60 -12.88 -7.99
CA LEU A 249 -3.32 -11.83 -7.29
C LEU A 249 -3.43 -12.13 -5.78
N MET A 250 -3.82 -13.37 -5.42
CA MET A 250 -3.91 -13.79 -4.01
C MET A 250 -2.55 -13.71 -3.31
N GLN A 251 -1.50 -14.20 -3.93
CA GLN A 251 -0.13 -14.11 -3.38
C GLN A 251 0.33 -12.66 -3.20
N THR A 252 -0.05 -11.78 -4.11
CA THR A 252 0.25 -10.33 -4.00
C THR A 252 -0.46 -9.72 -2.80
N PHE A 253 -1.76 -10.01 -2.62
CA PHE A 253 -2.52 -9.49 -1.49
C PHE A 253 -2.07 -10.09 -0.15
N ASP A 254 -1.79 -11.37 -0.08
CA ASP A 254 -1.36 -11.98 1.19
C ASP A 254 -0.07 -11.33 1.71
N ARG A 255 0.85 -10.98 0.82
CA ARG A 255 2.06 -10.21 1.16
C ARG A 255 1.72 -8.76 1.51
N GLY A 256 0.86 -8.14 0.73
CA GLY A 256 0.43 -6.75 0.92
C GLY A 256 -0.31 -6.52 2.24
N ARG A 257 -1.15 -7.47 2.69
CA ARG A 257 -1.91 -7.38 3.95
C ARG A 257 -1.01 -7.18 5.16
N ALA A 258 0.11 -7.90 5.25
CA ALA A 258 1.08 -7.73 6.33
C ALA A 258 1.66 -6.31 6.35
N LEU A 259 2.01 -5.76 5.17
CA LEU A 259 2.55 -4.42 5.02
C LEU A 259 1.50 -3.33 5.28
N ALA A 260 0.24 -3.54 4.89
CA ALA A 260 -0.87 -2.65 5.26
C ALA A 260 -1.06 -2.62 6.79
N GLY A 261 -0.84 -3.75 7.47
CA GLY A 261 -0.77 -3.81 8.92
C GLY A 261 0.32 -2.90 9.50
N ALA A 262 1.52 -2.91 8.92
CA ALA A 262 2.62 -2.04 9.35
C ALA A 262 2.28 -0.55 9.21
N ILE A 263 1.60 -0.14 8.13
CA ILE A 263 1.08 1.23 7.97
C ILE A 263 0.11 1.57 9.12
N GLY A 264 -0.78 0.64 9.47
CA GLY A 264 -1.71 0.84 10.59
C GLY A 264 -1.00 1.03 11.92
N ILE A 265 0.05 0.26 12.20
CA ILE A 265 0.85 0.40 13.41
C ILE A 265 1.56 1.76 13.46
N GLY A 266 2.11 2.25 12.35
CA GLY A 266 2.77 3.56 12.31
C GLY A 266 1.80 4.71 12.61
N ILE A 267 0.59 4.69 12.03
CA ILE A 267 -0.45 5.68 12.34
C ILE A 267 -0.85 5.61 13.81
N ALA A 268 -1.08 4.40 14.35
CA ALA A 268 -1.44 4.21 15.76
C ALA A 268 -0.34 4.73 16.69
N ARG A 269 0.92 4.40 16.41
CA ARG A 269 2.07 4.85 17.19
C ARG A 269 2.19 6.37 17.20
N ALA A 270 2.08 7.02 16.06
CA ALA A 270 2.15 8.48 15.98
C ALA A 270 1.07 9.17 16.80
N ALA A 271 -0.17 8.70 16.72
CA ALA A 271 -1.27 9.23 17.52
C ALA A 271 -1.08 8.98 19.02
N TYR A 272 -0.61 7.79 19.39
CA TYR A 272 -0.30 7.42 20.77
C TYR A 272 0.83 8.28 21.36
N GLU A 273 1.96 8.42 20.65
CA GLU A 273 3.11 9.20 21.09
C GLU A 273 2.71 10.67 21.30
N TYR A 274 1.92 11.23 20.39
CA TYR A 274 1.39 12.59 20.51
C TYR A 274 0.50 12.75 21.76
N ALA A 275 -0.47 11.84 21.95
CA ALA A 275 -1.39 11.89 23.09
C ALA A 275 -0.65 11.67 24.42
N LEU A 276 0.35 10.80 24.46
CA LEU A 276 1.19 10.56 25.63
C LEU A 276 1.95 11.82 26.02
N GLN A 277 2.62 12.46 25.05
CA GLN A 277 3.37 13.71 25.32
C GLN A 277 2.42 14.82 25.77
N TYR A 278 1.33 15.05 25.04
CA TYR A 278 0.31 16.03 25.41
C TYR A 278 -0.21 15.81 26.84
N SER A 279 -0.48 14.56 27.22
CA SER A 279 -1.02 14.24 28.53
C SER A 279 -0.07 14.54 29.69
N LYS A 280 1.24 14.48 29.45
CA LYS A 280 2.28 14.84 30.44
C LYS A 280 2.45 16.35 30.61
N GLU A 281 2.16 17.12 29.58
CA GLU A 281 2.32 18.58 29.56
C GLU A 281 1.03 19.33 29.95
N ARG A 282 -0.11 18.83 29.49
CA ARG A 282 -1.41 19.48 29.73
C ARG A 282 -1.83 19.36 31.18
N VAL A 283 -2.07 20.50 31.84
CA VAL A 283 -2.55 20.58 33.23
C VAL A 283 -4.04 20.85 33.25
N GLN A 284 -4.80 20.01 33.94
CA GLN A 284 -6.21 20.22 34.31
C GLN A 284 -6.44 19.72 35.76
N PHE A 285 -7.34 20.37 36.48
CA PHE A 285 -7.59 20.09 37.91
C PHE A 285 -6.30 20.15 38.76
N GLY A 286 -5.40 21.11 38.44
CA GLY A 286 -4.18 21.37 39.18
C GLY A 286 -3.00 20.40 38.96
N ARG A 287 -3.11 19.46 38.04
CA ARG A 287 -2.05 18.46 37.72
C ARG A 287 -2.04 18.03 36.26
N PRO A 288 -0.94 17.45 35.75
CA PRO A 288 -0.91 16.88 34.42
C PRO A 288 -2.04 15.87 34.21
N VAL A 289 -2.69 15.89 33.03
CA VAL A 289 -3.84 14.99 32.76
C VAL A 289 -3.43 13.52 32.79
N PHE A 290 -2.15 13.21 32.52
CA PHE A 290 -1.58 11.87 32.69
C PHE A 290 -1.74 11.28 34.11
N SER A 291 -1.74 12.13 35.15
CA SER A 291 -1.86 11.68 36.54
C SER A 291 -3.30 11.26 36.94
N HIS A 292 -4.28 11.49 36.05
CA HIS A 292 -5.64 10.96 36.23
C HIS A 292 -5.72 9.53 35.72
N GLN A 293 -6.12 8.58 36.58
CA GLN A 293 -6.14 7.14 36.26
C GLN A 293 -6.89 6.81 34.97
N GLY A 294 -8.02 7.49 34.68
CA GLY A 294 -8.75 7.28 33.43
C GLY A 294 -7.90 7.54 32.18
N VAL A 295 -6.98 8.52 32.21
CA VAL A 295 -6.08 8.82 31.09
C VAL A 295 -4.91 7.83 31.05
N SER A 296 -4.22 7.62 32.18
CA SER A 296 -3.04 6.75 32.22
C SER A 296 -3.39 5.28 31.95
N PHE A 297 -4.54 4.79 32.40
CA PHE A 297 -5.00 3.42 32.11
C PHE A 297 -5.35 3.27 30.63
N THR A 298 -6.05 4.24 30.03
CA THR A 298 -6.30 4.24 28.59
C THR A 298 -4.98 4.18 27.80
N LEU A 299 -3.99 4.99 28.15
CA LEU A 299 -2.69 4.95 27.48
C LEU A 299 -1.98 3.60 27.64
N ALA A 300 -2.06 2.95 28.80
CA ALA A 300 -1.50 1.62 29.00
C ALA A 300 -2.18 0.54 28.11
N GLU A 301 -3.51 0.59 28.00
CA GLU A 301 -4.29 -0.29 27.12
C GLU A 301 -3.94 -0.07 25.65
N LEU A 302 -3.80 1.19 25.21
CA LEU A 302 -3.41 1.53 23.85
C LEU A 302 -2.01 1.03 23.52
N ALA A 303 -1.03 1.23 24.42
CA ALA A 303 0.34 0.72 24.26
C ALA A 303 0.35 -0.81 24.08
N THR A 304 -0.39 -1.52 24.93
CA THR A 304 -0.52 -2.98 24.88
C THR A 304 -1.14 -3.43 23.55
N SER A 305 -2.18 -2.74 23.08
CA SER A 305 -2.85 -3.07 21.82
C SER A 305 -1.97 -2.84 20.60
N ILE A 306 -1.21 -1.76 20.58
CA ILE A 306 -0.23 -1.47 19.51
C ILE A 306 0.82 -2.57 19.45
N GLU A 307 1.39 -2.94 20.58
CA GLU A 307 2.45 -3.96 20.64
C GLU A 307 1.93 -5.34 20.21
N ALA A 308 0.77 -5.74 20.68
CA ALA A 308 0.14 -7.00 20.27
C ALA A 308 -0.09 -7.06 18.75
N ALA A 309 -0.60 -5.99 18.14
CA ALA A 309 -0.83 -5.93 16.71
C ALA A 309 0.48 -5.87 15.91
N ARG A 310 1.51 -5.16 16.40
CA ARG A 310 2.86 -5.13 15.82
C ARG A 310 3.47 -6.53 15.75
N LEU A 311 3.37 -7.30 16.81
CA LEU A 311 3.88 -8.68 16.84
C LEU A 311 3.17 -9.59 15.83
N LEU A 312 1.87 -9.40 15.58
CA LEU A 312 1.17 -10.11 14.50
C LEU A 312 1.69 -9.72 13.11
N VAL A 313 1.96 -8.43 12.88
CA VAL A 313 2.56 -7.95 11.62
C VAL A 313 3.96 -8.54 11.44
N TRP A 314 4.80 -8.50 12.46
CA TRP A 314 6.14 -9.06 12.41
C TRP A 314 6.13 -10.56 12.15
N LYS A 315 5.23 -11.31 12.81
CA LYS A 315 5.03 -12.75 12.55
C LYS A 315 4.65 -13.01 11.10
N ALA A 316 3.71 -12.25 10.54
CA ALA A 316 3.29 -12.42 9.15
C ALA A 316 4.46 -12.16 8.18
N CYS A 317 5.19 -11.07 8.35
CA CYS A 317 6.37 -10.75 7.53
C CYS A 317 7.47 -11.81 7.66
N TRP A 318 7.74 -12.28 8.88
CA TRP A 318 8.71 -13.34 9.14
C TRP A 318 8.35 -14.65 8.42
N LEU A 319 7.06 -15.00 8.35
CA LEU A 319 6.58 -16.17 7.59
C LEU A 319 6.75 -15.97 6.08
N ILE A 320 6.42 -14.77 5.57
CA ILE A 320 6.60 -14.42 4.15
C ILE A 320 8.07 -14.56 3.74
N ASP A 321 9.00 -14.02 4.54
CA ASP A 321 10.44 -14.03 4.23
C ASP A 321 11.06 -15.43 4.24
N ARG A 322 10.36 -16.41 4.82
CA ARG A 322 10.76 -17.82 4.85
C ARG A 322 9.96 -18.73 3.91
N ASP A 323 9.09 -18.12 3.11
CA ASP A 323 8.17 -18.84 2.21
C ASP A 323 7.38 -19.96 2.93
N LEU A 324 7.00 -19.69 4.19
CA LEU A 324 6.11 -20.55 4.99
C LEU A 324 4.65 -20.17 4.73
N ASP A 325 3.69 -20.92 5.28
CA ASP A 325 2.27 -20.54 5.18
C ASP A 325 1.99 -19.26 5.97
N TYR A 326 1.72 -18.18 5.25
CA TYR A 326 1.53 -16.83 5.79
C TYR A 326 0.13 -16.26 5.57
N SER A 327 -0.74 -16.89 4.80
CA SER A 327 -2.03 -16.30 4.39
C SER A 327 -2.92 -15.95 5.59
N MET A 328 -3.09 -16.91 6.52
CA MET A 328 -3.84 -16.68 7.76
C MET A 328 -3.19 -15.60 8.64
N ALA A 329 -1.86 -15.67 8.83
CA ALA A 329 -1.13 -14.72 9.66
C ALA A 329 -1.21 -13.29 9.10
N SER A 330 -1.10 -13.11 7.78
CA SER A 330 -1.22 -11.82 7.09
C SER A 330 -2.62 -11.22 7.26
N SER A 331 -3.66 -12.05 7.15
CA SER A 331 -5.05 -11.61 7.36
C SER A 331 -5.31 -11.22 8.83
N MET A 332 -4.78 -11.97 9.80
CA MET A 332 -4.85 -11.64 11.22
C MET A 332 -4.12 -10.34 11.54
N ALA A 333 -2.93 -10.15 10.99
CA ALA A 333 -2.11 -8.95 11.15
C ALA A 333 -2.84 -7.70 10.66
N LYS A 334 -3.37 -7.75 9.42
CA LYS A 334 -4.15 -6.65 8.84
C LYS A 334 -5.39 -6.33 9.65
N LEU A 335 -6.18 -7.34 10.04
CA LEU A 335 -7.40 -7.19 10.81
C LEU A 335 -7.13 -6.54 12.19
N ALA A 336 -6.10 -7.00 12.90
CA ALA A 336 -5.73 -6.45 14.20
C ALA A 336 -5.21 -5.01 14.07
N ALA A 337 -4.25 -4.76 13.17
CA ALA A 337 -3.63 -3.46 13.00
C ALA A 337 -4.61 -2.39 12.53
N SER A 338 -5.54 -2.71 11.60
CA SER A 338 -6.56 -1.75 11.15
C SER A 338 -7.49 -1.32 12.28
N ARG A 339 -7.91 -2.24 13.14
CA ARG A 339 -8.77 -1.94 14.29
C ARG A 339 -8.04 -1.13 15.34
N VAL A 340 -6.81 -1.51 15.66
CA VAL A 340 -5.96 -0.79 16.61
C VAL A 340 -5.71 0.63 16.13
N ALA A 341 -5.40 0.84 14.85
CA ALA A 341 -5.18 2.18 14.32
C ALA A 341 -6.40 3.09 14.50
N VAL A 342 -7.61 2.59 14.20
CA VAL A 342 -8.85 3.35 14.39
C VAL A 342 -9.13 3.61 15.87
N GLN A 343 -8.94 2.62 16.74
CA GLN A 343 -9.17 2.75 18.17
C GLN A 343 -8.20 3.77 18.81
N VAL A 344 -6.91 3.62 18.51
CA VAL A 344 -5.86 4.46 19.10
C VAL A 344 -6.02 5.91 18.67
N THR A 345 -6.27 6.17 17.38
CA THR A 345 -6.44 7.54 16.87
C THR A 345 -7.67 8.21 17.45
N ALA A 346 -8.78 7.49 17.62
CA ALA A 346 -9.98 8.02 18.27
C ALA A 346 -9.73 8.33 19.76
N LYS A 347 -9.06 7.44 20.50
CA LYS A 347 -8.73 7.66 21.91
C LYS A 347 -7.69 8.76 22.11
N ALA A 348 -6.72 8.88 21.22
CA ALA A 348 -5.78 9.99 21.22
C ALA A 348 -6.50 11.33 21.06
N MET A 349 -7.52 11.40 20.20
CA MET A 349 -8.35 12.60 20.04
C MET A 349 -9.11 12.95 21.33
N GLU A 350 -9.71 11.95 22.01
CA GLU A 350 -10.38 12.15 23.29
C GLU A 350 -9.42 12.68 24.37
N ILE A 351 -8.19 12.14 24.45
CA ILE A 351 -7.16 12.59 25.41
C ILE A 351 -6.72 14.02 25.13
N CYS A 352 -6.51 14.38 23.86
CA CYS A 352 -6.09 15.72 23.46
C CYS A 352 -7.24 16.75 23.54
N GLY A 353 -8.48 16.31 23.59
CA GLY A 353 -9.65 17.19 23.76
C GLY A 353 -9.95 18.07 22.55
N GLY A 354 -10.66 19.19 22.76
CA GLY A 354 -11.24 19.99 21.69
C GLY A 354 -10.25 20.54 20.66
N SER A 355 -8.99 20.78 21.03
CA SER A 355 -7.97 21.25 20.09
C SER A 355 -7.68 20.24 18.98
N SER A 356 -7.74 18.95 19.29
CA SER A 356 -7.49 17.87 18.32
C SER A 356 -8.62 17.66 17.32
N TYR A 357 -9.76 18.29 17.50
CA TYR A 357 -10.90 18.26 16.57
C TYR A 357 -10.81 19.33 15.47
N LEU A 358 -9.84 20.23 15.56
CA LEU A 358 -9.65 21.32 14.60
C LEU A 358 -8.81 20.84 13.41
N GLN A 359 -9.23 21.24 12.20
CA GLN A 359 -8.47 20.95 10.98
C GLN A 359 -7.02 21.41 11.11
N GLY A 360 -6.12 20.54 10.67
CA GLY A 360 -4.67 20.81 10.74
C GLY A 360 -4.03 20.46 12.07
N HIS A 361 -4.74 19.81 12.99
CA HIS A 361 -4.14 19.16 14.13
C HIS A 361 -3.64 17.76 13.74
N PRO A 362 -2.43 17.32 14.13
CA PRO A 362 -1.89 16.03 13.70
C PRO A 362 -2.81 14.84 14.02
N VAL A 363 -3.41 14.82 15.20
CA VAL A 363 -4.28 13.71 15.64
C VAL A 363 -5.56 13.62 14.79
N GLU A 364 -6.10 14.76 14.34
CA GLU A 364 -7.23 14.81 13.40
C GLU A 364 -6.87 14.15 12.07
N MET A 365 -5.70 14.45 11.53
CA MET A 365 -5.18 13.83 10.32
C MET A 365 -5.00 12.32 10.52
N TYR A 366 -4.38 11.88 11.61
CA TYR A 366 -4.18 10.46 11.89
C TYR A 366 -5.50 9.69 11.98
N LEU A 367 -6.54 10.27 12.58
CA LEU A 367 -7.87 9.63 12.64
C LEU A 367 -8.47 9.46 11.25
N ARG A 368 -8.38 10.47 10.38
CA ARG A 368 -8.86 10.38 8.99
C ARG A 368 -8.09 9.34 8.20
N ASP A 369 -6.77 9.30 8.37
CA ASP A 369 -5.90 8.34 7.70
C ASP A 369 -6.17 6.91 8.15
N ALA A 370 -6.37 6.68 9.44
CA ALA A 370 -6.67 5.35 9.97
C ALA A 370 -8.00 4.76 9.44
N ARG A 371 -8.98 5.62 9.10
CA ARG A 371 -10.32 5.16 8.67
C ARG A 371 -10.33 4.37 7.36
N VAL A 372 -9.33 4.50 6.51
CA VAL A 372 -9.25 3.72 5.26
C VAL A 372 -8.81 2.28 5.50
N LEU A 373 -8.05 2.00 6.55
CA LEU A 373 -7.44 0.68 6.79
C LEU A 373 -8.44 -0.47 6.91
N PRO A 374 -9.61 -0.34 7.60
CA PRO A 374 -10.64 -1.37 7.59
C PRO A 374 -11.27 -1.65 6.22
N ILE A 375 -10.99 -0.83 5.20
CA ILE A 375 -11.62 -0.84 3.88
C ILE A 375 -10.69 -1.41 2.80
N ILE A 376 -9.44 -0.94 2.74
CA ILE A 376 -8.45 -1.32 1.72
C ILE A 376 -7.83 -2.69 1.99
N GLU A 377 -7.15 -3.27 1.00
CA GLU A 377 -6.43 -4.56 1.08
C GLU A 377 -7.34 -5.74 1.47
N GLY A 378 -8.60 -5.64 1.07
CA GLY A 378 -9.68 -6.48 1.58
C GLY A 378 -10.23 -5.97 2.91
N THR A 379 -11.54 -5.73 2.95
CA THR A 379 -12.20 -5.22 4.16
C THR A 379 -11.95 -6.13 5.37
N ASP A 380 -12.17 -5.60 6.58
CA ASP A 380 -12.08 -6.42 7.80
C ASP A 380 -12.97 -7.68 7.74
N ASN A 381 -14.10 -7.63 7.03
CA ASN A 381 -14.95 -8.81 6.83
C ASN A 381 -14.31 -9.79 5.83
N VAL A 382 -13.64 -9.31 4.78
CA VAL A 382 -12.85 -10.18 3.87
C VAL A 382 -11.72 -10.85 4.63
N GLN A 383 -11.02 -10.15 5.54
CA GLN A 383 -9.99 -10.79 6.38
C GLN A 383 -10.58 -11.92 7.23
N LYS A 384 -11.75 -11.71 7.84
CA LYS A 384 -12.44 -12.78 8.60
C LYS A 384 -12.82 -13.97 7.72
N LEU A 385 -13.28 -13.72 6.47
CA LEU A 385 -13.58 -14.79 5.51
C LEU A 385 -12.33 -15.61 5.19
N VAL A 386 -11.18 -14.96 4.94
CA VAL A 386 -9.91 -15.68 4.70
C VAL A 386 -9.51 -16.49 5.92
N ILE A 387 -9.54 -15.89 7.12
CA ILE A 387 -9.20 -16.59 8.37
C ILE A 387 -10.11 -17.82 8.55
N THR A 388 -11.42 -17.65 8.42
CA THR A 388 -12.37 -18.77 8.64
C THR A 388 -12.25 -19.88 7.58
N SER A 389 -11.82 -19.55 6.38
CA SER A 389 -11.59 -20.58 5.33
C SER A 389 -10.31 -21.40 5.55
N LEU A 390 -9.45 -20.98 6.47
CA LEU A 390 -8.18 -21.63 6.80
C LEU A 390 -8.19 -22.27 8.22
N LEU A 391 -9.27 -22.11 8.99
CA LEU A 391 -9.50 -22.81 10.26
C LEU A 391 -10.05 -24.20 10.02
#